data_49e17e232f9f59b24020451da018610c
#
_entry.id   49e17e232f9f59b24020451da018610c
#
_cell.length_a   1.000
_cell.length_b   1.000
_cell.length_c   1.000
_cell.angle_alpha   90.00
_cell.angle_beta   90.00
_cell.angle_gamma   90.00
#
_symmetry.space_group_name_H-M   'P 1'
#
loop_
_entity.id
_entity.type
_entity.pdbx_description
1 polymer ?
#
loop_
_entity_poly.entity_id
_entity_poly.type
_entity_poly.pdbx_seq_one_letter_code
_entity_poly.pdbx_strand_id
1 'polypeptide(L)'
;MKKLFFAFTALALSAGAFAQVKSDDIAKIKEETLNLGKIPQGIPAVSTFIVTNVGKTDLIIESASPTCGCTVGDYTKSPIKPGQTGTITATFNAAGLGPIDKHMIVKFAGAEDTKSIGFKGEVLSAADYAKFKATNPGASMAKTTITVVTPSKTTITNVKSKKGKKTKIKTTTVAS
;
A
#
# COMPACT_ATOMS: atom_id res chain seq x y z
N MET A 1 67.74 -12.72 -14.36
CA MET A 1 66.50 -13.48 -14.23
C MET A 1 65.73 -13.07 -12.97
N LYS A 2 65.70 -11.77 -12.62
CA LYS A 2 65.03 -11.24 -11.40
C LYS A 2 63.91 -10.23 -11.72
N LYS A 3 63.61 -9.98 -12.99
CA LYS A 3 62.65 -8.93 -13.41
C LYS A 3 61.29 -9.50 -13.94
N LEU A 4 61.08 -10.78 -13.94
CA LEU A 4 59.90 -11.42 -14.54
C LEU A 4 58.85 -11.84 -13.47
N PHE A 5 59.15 -11.72 -12.17
CA PHE A 5 58.22 -12.15 -11.09
C PHE A 5 57.29 -11.00 -10.61
N PHE A 6 57.50 -9.77 -11.01
CA PHE A 6 56.62 -8.65 -10.55
C PHE A 6 55.40 -8.40 -11.43
N ALA A 7 55.29 -9.07 -12.62
CA ALA A 7 54.20 -8.84 -13.54
C ALA A 7 52.94 -9.73 -13.27
N PHE A 8 53.07 -10.75 -12.42
CA PHE A 8 51.99 -11.74 -12.24
C PHE A 8 51.12 -11.48 -11.02
N THR A 9 51.48 -10.50 -10.15
CA THR A 9 50.73 -10.23 -8.91
C THR A 9 49.67 -9.11 -9.04
N ALA A 10 49.57 -8.48 -10.20
CA ALA A 10 48.62 -7.34 -10.38
C ALA A 10 47.27 -7.77 -11.00
N LEU A 11 47.06 -9.03 -11.35
CA LEU A 11 45.84 -9.50 -12.08
C LEU A 11 44.80 -10.19 -11.19
N ALA A 12 44.95 -10.22 -9.90
CA ALA A 12 44.11 -11.04 -9.03
C ALA A 12 43.11 -10.28 -8.13
N LEU A 13 42.89 -8.99 -8.34
CA LEU A 13 42.01 -8.18 -7.44
C LEU A 13 40.86 -7.44 -8.16
N SER A 14 40.39 -7.94 -9.31
CA SER A 14 39.09 -7.56 -9.83
C SER A 14 38.02 -8.52 -9.30
N ALA A 15 37.89 -8.66 -7.97
CA ALA A 15 36.67 -9.17 -7.37
C ALA A 15 35.59 -8.12 -7.64
N GLY A 16 34.77 -8.36 -8.66
CA GLY A 16 33.62 -7.54 -8.97
C GLY A 16 32.76 -7.42 -7.71
N ALA A 17 32.76 -6.27 -7.09
CA ALA A 17 31.79 -5.96 -6.07
C ALA A 17 30.42 -5.94 -6.78
N PHE A 18 29.70 -7.07 -6.73
CA PHE A 18 28.29 -7.09 -7.07
C PHE A 18 27.61 -6.21 -6.02
N ALA A 19 27.28 -4.98 -6.39
CA ALA A 19 26.53 -4.08 -5.55
C ALA A 19 25.16 -4.76 -5.31
N GLN A 20 24.91 -5.16 -4.07
CA GLN A 20 23.62 -5.69 -3.65
C GLN A 20 22.57 -4.59 -3.81
N VAL A 21 21.56 -4.83 -4.63
CA VAL A 21 20.47 -3.88 -4.84
C VAL A 21 19.54 -3.93 -3.63
N LYS A 22 19.41 -2.82 -2.92
CA LYS A 22 18.49 -2.68 -1.80
C LYS A 22 17.12 -2.21 -2.29
N SER A 23 16.11 -2.54 -1.53
CA SER A 23 14.73 -2.08 -1.79
C SER A 23 14.65 -0.55 -1.93
N ASP A 24 15.41 0.21 -1.13
CA ASP A 24 15.44 1.67 -1.16
C ASP A 24 16.08 2.26 -2.42
N ASP A 25 16.92 1.50 -3.13
CA ASP A 25 17.55 1.92 -4.37
C ASP A 25 16.58 1.90 -5.56
N ILE A 26 15.54 1.09 -5.47
CA ILE A 26 14.59 0.85 -6.56
C ILE A 26 13.15 1.28 -6.23
N ALA A 27 12.76 1.30 -4.96
CA ALA A 27 11.40 1.60 -4.53
C ALA A 27 11.38 2.57 -3.35
N LYS A 28 10.62 3.66 -3.46
CA LYS A 28 10.38 4.58 -2.37
C LYS A 28 8.94 4.52 -1.91
N ILE A 29 8.72 4.21 -0.64
CA ILE A 29 7.39 4.23 -0.02
C ILE A 29 7.20 5.60 0.63
N LYS A 30 6.11 6.29 0.28
CA LYS A 30 5.85 7.67 0.72
C LYS A 30 5.76 7.78 2.25
N GLU A 31 5.06 6.84 2.87
CA GLU A 31 4.91 6.72 4.31
C GLU A 31 4.98 5.23 4.66
N GLU A 32 5.98 4.83 5.42
CA GLU A 32 6.16 3.41 5.82
C GLU A 32 5.29 3.04 7.02
N THR A 33 4.83 4.01 7.80
CA THR A 33 3.91 3.80 8.91
C THR A 33 2.76 4.80 8.84
N LEU A 34 1.53 4.27 8.75
CA LEU A 34 0.31 5.07 8.73
C LEU A 34 -0.33 5.10 10.12
N ASN A 35 -0.83 6.27 10.53
CA ASN A 35 -1.60 6.40 11.78
C ASN A 35 -3.09 6.43 11.43
N LEU A 36 -3.82 5.39 11.82
CA LEU A 36 -5.27 5.26 11.61
C LEU A 36 -6.11 6.01 12.65
N GLY A 37 -5.47 6.48 13.73
CA GLY A 37 -6.18 7.11 14.85
C GLY A 37 -7.11 6.12 15.57
N LYS A 38 -8.29 6.59 15.93
CA LYS A 38 -9.33 5.75 16.57
C LYS A 38 -10.23 5.15 15.51
N ILE A 39 -10.43 3.83 15.58
CA ILE A 39 -11.29 3.10 14.64
C ILE A 39 -12.36 2.30 15.41
N PRO A 40 -13.57 2.18 14.86
CA PRO A 40 -14.64 1.42 15.53
C PRO A 40 -14.40 -0.10 15.40
N GLN A 41 -14.71 -0.84 16.44
CA GLN A 41 -14.62 -2.28 16.46
C GLN A 41 -15.48 -2.92 15.36
N GLY A 42 -14.94 -3.95 14.71
CA GLY A 42 -15.65 -4.75 13.71
C GLY A 42 -15.85 -4.05 12.35
N ILE A 43 -15.37 -2.81 12.19
CA ILE A 43 -15.40 -2.11 10.90
C ILE A 43 -14.01 -2.20 10.29
N PRO A 44 -13.86 -2.90 9.14
CA PRO A 44 -12.55 -3.03 8.50
C PRO A 44 -11.93 -1.67 8.15
N ALA A 45 -10.66 -1.50 8.50
CA ALA A 45 -9.88 -0.33 8.16
C ALA A 45 -8.90 -0.66 7.03
N VAL A 46 -8.90 0.16 5.97
CA VAL A 46 -8.01 -0.01 4.82
C VAL A 46 -6.90 1.03 4.87
N SER A 47 -5.66 0.57 4.85
CA SER A 47 -4.45 1.39 4.74
C SER A 47 -3.88 1.25 3.33
N THR A 48 -3.58 2.37 2.66
CA THR A 48 -2.99 2.37 1.33
C THR A 48 -1.63 3.04 1.35
N PHE A 49 -0.61 2.30 0.96
CA PHE A 49 0.77 2.77 0.83
C PHE A 49 1.06 3.04 -0.63
N ILE A 50 1.67 4.18 -0.92
CA ILE A 50 2.08 4.55 -2.28
C ILE A 50 3.54 4.20 -2.44
N VAL A 51 3.84 3.37 -3.43
CA VAL A 51 5.19 2.95 -3.81
C VAL A 51 5.56 3.65 -5.10
N THR A 52 6.67 4.36 -5.12
CA THR A 52 7.22 5.00 -6.32
C THR A 52 8.43 4.21 -6.81
N ASN A 53 8.47 3.87 -8.08
CA ASN A 53 9.65 3.31 -8.71
C ASN A 53 10.70 4.43 -8.87
N VAL A 54 11.79 4.36 -8.12
CA VAL A 54 12.93 5.30 -8.21
C VAL A 54 14.12 4.67 -8.95
N GLY A 55 13.99 3.41 -9.36
CA GLY A 55 14.97 2.70 -10.18
C GLY A 55 14.92 3.10 -11.66
N LYS A 56 15.77 2.46 -12.46
CA LYS A 56 15.89 2.70 -13.91
C LYS A 56 15.14 1.69 -14.76
N THR A 57 14.69 0.60 -14.16
CA THR A 57 13.95 -0.51 -14.79
C THR A 57 12.57 -0.64 -14.18
N ASP A 58 11.70 -1.43 -14.78
CA ASP A 58 10.36 -1.71 -14.24
C ASP A 58 10.47 -2.35 -12.85
N LEU A 59 9.72 -1.80 -11.89
CA LEU A 59 9.63 -2.31 -10.53
C LEU A 59 8.47 -3.29 -10.42
N ILE A 60 8.73 -4.47 -9.90
CA ILE A 60 7.71 -5.50 -9.63
C ILE A 60 7.63 -5.72 -8.13
N ILE A 61 6.42 -5.65 -7.58
CA ILE A 61 6.14 -6.07 -6.21
C ILE A 61 5.91 -7.59 -6.26
N GLU A 62 6.81 -8.37 -5.68
CA GLU A 62 6.68 -9.84 -5.64
C GLU A 62 5.67 -10.28 -4.60
N SER A 63 5.72 -9.66 -3.43
CA SER A 63 4.81 -9.98 -2.34
C SER A 63 4.62 -8.80 -1.39
N ALA A 64 3.45 -8.77 -0.74
CA ALA A 64 3.15 -7.90 0.39
C ALA A 64 2.35 -8.73 1.41
N SER A 65 3.05 -9.29 2.38
CA SER A 65 2.52 -10.28 3.30
C SER A 65 2.32 -9.68 4.70
N PRO A 66 1.09 -9.70 5.25
CA PRO A 66 0.86 -9.25 6.61
C PRO A 66 1.48 -10.22 7.63
N THR A 67 1.93 -9.68 8.76
CA THR A 67 2.54 -10.47 9.84
C THR A 67 1.50 -11.11 10.77
N CYS A 68 0.20 -10.84 10.58
CA CYS A 68 -0.89 -11.45 11.35
C CYS A 68 -2.08 -11.82 10.43
N GLY A 69 -2.85 -12.85 10.83
CA GLY A 69 -4.07 -13.25 10.13
C GLY A 69 -5.26 -12.27 10.27
N CYS A 70 -5.10 -11.20 11.03
CA CYS A 70 -6.10 -10.14 11.19
C CYS A 70 -6.05 -9.08 10.08
N THR A 71 -5.09 -9.19 9.17
CA THR A 71 -4.86 -8.25 8.06
C THR A 71 -4.78 -9.03 6.75
N VAL A 72 -5.41 -8.51 5.71
CA VAL A 72 -5.28 -9.01 4.34
C VAL A 72 -4.55 -7.98 3.52
N GLY A 73 -3.52 -8.41 2.79
CA GLY A 73 -2.73 -7.55 1.91
C GLY A 73 -3.11 -7.73 0.44
N ASP A 74 -3.04 -6.63 -0.30
CA ASP A 74 -3.07 -6.65 -1.76
C ASP A 74 -2.10 -5.59 -2.31
N TYR A 75 -1.70 -5.70 -3.58
CA TYR A 75 -0.74 -4.78 -4.18
C TYR A 75 -0.85 -4.74 -5.70
N THR A 76 -0.27 -3.71 -6.32
CA THR A 76 -0.18 -3.57 -7.77
C THR A 76 0.61 -4.74 -8.37
N LYS A 77 -0.06 -5.57 -9.18
CA LYS A 77 0.53 -6.79 -9.79
C LYS A 77 1.29 -6.48 -11.09
N SER A 78 0.92 -5.40 -11.77
CA SER A 78 1.59 -4.98 -13.00
C SER A 78 2.93 -4.31 -12.71
N PRO A 79 3.92 -4.43 -13.63
CA PRO A 79 5.18 -3.70 -13.53
C PRO A 79 4.94 -2.18 -13.44
N ILE A 80 5.63 -1.53 -12.50
CA ILE A 80 5.59 -0.09 -12.27
C ILE A 80 6.79 0.52 -13.01
N LYS A 81 6.53 1.33 -14.01
CA LYS A 81 7.60 1.95 -14.81
C LYS A 81 8.42 2.97 -14.00
N PRO A 82 9.67 3.25 -14.38
CA PRO A 82 10.48 4.29 -13.74
C PRO A 82 9.72 5.61 -13.57
N GLY A 83 9.76 6.17 -12.37
CA GLY A 83 9.04 7.39 -11.99
C GLY A 83 7.54 7.23 -11.76
N GLN A 84 6.94 6.07 -12.06
CA GLN A 84 5.53 5.81 -11.82
C GLN A 84 5.28 5.25 -10.41
N THR A 85 4.01 5.24 -10.01
CA THR A 85 3.57 4.76 -8.70
C THR A 85 2.70 3.52 -8.79
N GLY A 86 2.84 2.64 -7.81
CA GLY A 86 1.92 1.56 -7.50
C GLY A 86 1.39 1.70 -6.09
N THR A 87 0.52 0.78 -5.68
CA THR A 87 -0.10 0.77 -4.37
C THR A 87 0.07 -0.58 -3.68
N ILE A 88 0.18 -0.54 -2.35
CA ILE A 88 0.04 -1.70 -1.47
C ILE A 88 -1.10 -1.36 -0.51
N THR A 89 -2.07 -2.24 -0.37
CA THR A 89 -3.19 -2.06 0.55
C THR A 89 -3.16 -3.10 1.66
N ALA A 90 -3.50 -2.67 2.87
CA ALA A 90 -3.67 -3.53 4.02
C ALA A 90 -5.09 -3.34 4.57
N THR A 91 -5.88 -4.39 4.59
CA THR A 91 -7.23 -4.39 5.16
C THR A 91 -7.19 -5.09 6.51
N PHE A 92 -7.37 -4.33 7.57
CA PHE A 92 -7.42 -4.81 8.96
C PHE A 92 -8.86 -4.99 9.42
N ASN A 93 -9.20 -6.13 10.02
CA ASN A 93 -10.57 -6.48 10.39
C ASN A 93 -11.11 -5.76 11.64
N ALA A 94 -10.25 -5.13 12.43
CA ALA A 94 -10.59 -4.39 13.66
C ALA A 94 -11.43 -5.19 14.68
N ALA A 95 -11.25 -6.51 14.76
CA ALA A 95 -12.07 -7.38 15.63
C ALA A 95 -11.75 -7.20 17.13
N GLY A 96 -10.47 -7.00 17.49
CA GLY A 96 -10.03 -6.83 18.88
C GLY A 96 -10.01 -5.37 19.30
N LEU A 97 -10.38 -5.09 20.55
CA LEU A 97 -10.29 -3.76 21.16
C LEU A 97 -8.86 -3.42 21.59
N GLY A 98 -8.56 -2.13 21.66
CA GLY A 98 -7.29 -1.59 22.19
C GLY A 98 -6.31 -1.14 21.12
N PRO A 99 -5.05 -0.83 21.53
CA PRO A 99 -4.03 -0.34 20.63
C PRO A 99 -3.63 -1.38 19.58
N ILE A 100 -3.37 -0.91 18.39
CA ILE A 100 -2.90 -1.74 17.27
C ILE A 100 -1.58 -1.21 16.74
N ASP A 101 -0.68 -2.15 16.43
CA ASP A 101 0.56 -1.96 15.70
C ASP A 101 0.74 -3.17 14.78
N LYS A 102 0.48 -2.98 13.50
CA LYS A 102 0.43 -4.05 12.49
C LYS A 102 1.41 -3.77 11.37
N HIS A 103 2.06 -4.83 10.89
CA HIS A 103 3.10 -4.75 9.88
C HIS A 103 2.81 -5.68 8.70
N MET A 104 3.38 -5.31 7.57
CA MET A 104 3.46 -6.13 6.36
C MET A 104 4.90 -6.14 5.87
N ILE A 105 5.34 -7.29 5.40
CA ILE A 105 6.64 -7.46 4.76
C ILE A 105 6.45 -7.41 3.26
N VAL A 106 7.15 -6.48 2.61
CA VAL A 106 7.10 -6.24 1.17
C VAL A 106 8.41 -6.71 0.55
N LYS A 107 8.33 -7.49 -0.52
CA LYS A 107 9.46 -7.92 -1.33
C LYS A 107 9.33 -7.34 -2.73
N PHE A 108 10.41 -6.75 -3.22
CA PHE A 108 10.53 -6.25 -4.58
C PHE A 108 11.43 -7.16 -5.39
N ALA A 109 11.10 -7.40 -6.65
CA ALA A 109 11.93 -8.18 -7.56
C ALA A 109 13.29 -7.48 -7.76
N GLY A 110 14.35 -8.24 -7.67
CA GLY A 110 15.70 -7.74 -7.83
C GLY A 110 16.30 -7.06 -6.60
N ALA A 111 15.53 -6.84 -5.52
CA ALA A 111 16.09 -6.42 -4.24
C ALA A 111 16.46 -7.63 -3.39
N GLU A 112 17.56 -7.56 -2.66
CA GLU A 112 17.98 -8.64 -1.76
C GLU A 112 17.28 -8.59 -0.42
N ASP A 113 16.94 -7.40 0.06
CA ASP A 113 16.25 -7.16 1.32
C ASP A 113 14.72 -7.11 1.15
N THR A 114 14.02 -6.94 2.25
CA THR A 114 12.59 -6.71 2.31
C THR A 114 12.30 -5.41 3.05
N LYS A 115 11.18 -4.75 2.71
CA LYS A 115 10.69 -3.57 3.44
C LYS A 115 9.60 -3.97 4.42
N SER A 116 9.64 -3.36 5.61
CA SER A 116 8.54 -3.44 6.57
C SER A 116 7.73 -2.15 6.51
N ILE A 117 6.44 -2.27 6.23
CA ILE A 117 5.48 -1.17 6.30
C ILE A 117 4.41 -1.50 7.32
N GLY A 118 3.77 -0.50 7.90
CA GLY A 118 2.81 -0.79 8.96
C GLY A 118 1.79 0.30 9.20
N PHE A 119 0.84 0.02 10.07
CA PHE A 119 -0.12 0.99 10.55
C PHE A 119 -0.37 0.83 12.04
N LYS A 120 -0.62 1.96 12.69
CA LYS A 120 -0.88 2.07 14.12
C LYS A 120 -2.22 2.75 14.35
N GLY A 121 -2.83 2.49 15.51
CA GLY A 121 -4.09 3.12 15.89
C GLY A 121 -4.64 2.50 17.16
N GLU A 122 -5.92 2.70 17.40
CA GLU A 122 -6.63 2.09 18.51
C GLU A 122 -8.05 1.74 18.11
N VAL A 123 -8.46 0.51 18.39
CA VAL A 123 -9.83 0.03 18.19
C VAL A 123 -10.65 0.33 19.43
N LEU A 124 -11.70 1.12 19.26
CA LEU A 124 -12.65 1.47 20.31
C LEU A 124 -13.96 0.66 20.18
N SER A 125 -14.63 0.44 21.30
CA SER A 125 -16.00 -0.05 21.27
C SER A 125 -16.92 0.92 20.50
N ALA A 126 -18.06 0.45 20.00
CA ALA A 126 -19.01 1.32 19.31
C ALA A 126 -19.46 2.51 20.19
N ALA A 127 -19.64 2.28 21.49
CA ALA A 127 -20.04 3.32 22.45
C ALA A 127 -18.93 4.34 22.67
N ASP A 128 -17.68 3.90 22.84
CA ASP A 128 -16.55 4.80 23.08
C ASP A 128 -16.16 5.55 21.80
N TYR A 129 -16.29 4.91 20.64
CA TYR A 129 -16.09 5.58 19.37
C TYR A 129 -17.14 6.67 19.12
N ALA A 130 -18.41 6.42 19.48
CA ALA A 130 -19.46 7.44 19.40
C ALA A 130 -19.16 8.66 20.31
N LYS A 131 -18.72 8.42 21.56
CA LYS A 131 -18.28 9.47 22.49
C LYS A 131 -17.08 10.25 21.92
N PHE A 132 -16.07 9.54 21.40
CA PHE A 132 -14.91 10.15 20.78
C PHE A 132 -15.31 11.08 19.62
N LYS A 133 -16.21 10.64 18.74
CA LYS A 133 -16.72 11.47 17.64
C LYS A 133 -17.50 12.68 18.11
N ALA A 134 -18.30 12.54 19.16
CA ALA A 134 -19.06 13.66 19.73
C ALA A 134 -18.13 14.74 20.30
N THR A 135 -17.04 14.33 20.97
CA THR A 135 -16.05 15.24 21.54
C THR A 135 -15.09 15.84 20.49
N ASN A 136 -14.90 15.14 19.37
CA ASN A 136 -13.96 15.52 18.30
C ASN A 136 -14.67 15.52 16.93
N PRO A 137 -15.57 16.47 16.65
CA PRO A 137 -16.37 16.47 15.40
C PRO A 137 -15.53 16.60 14.12
N GLY A 138 -14.27 17.03 14.22
CA GLY A 138 -13.30 17.08 13.10
C GLY A 138 -12.35 15.88 13.02
N ALA A 139 -12.35 15.00 13.99
CA ALA A 139 -11.55 13.78 13.98
C ALA A 139 -12.22 12.72 13.08
N SER A 140 -12.09 12.91 11.81
CA SER A 140 -12.25 11.83 10.84
C SER A 140 -11.08 10.86 11.02
N MET A 141 -11.29 9.55 10.81
CA MET A 141 -10.18 8.61 10.58
C MET A 141 -9.15 9.32 9.71
N ALA A 142 -7.88 9.34 10.15
CA ALA A 142 -6.81 10.02 9.43
C ALA A 142 -6.97 9.69 7.95
N LYS A 143 -6.91 10.69 7.08
CA LYS A 143 -7.29 10.70 5.66
C LYS A 143 -6.55 9.61 4.84
N THR A 144 -6.77 8.39 5.25
CA THR A 144 -6.53 7.20 4.45
C THR A 144 -7.75 7.09 3.56
N THR A 145 -7.55 7.10 2.27
CA THR A 145 -8.63 6.96 1.29
C THR A 145 -9.38 5.67 1.59
N ILE A 146 -10.45 5.76 2.39
CA ILE A 146 -11.38 4.65 2.59
C ILE A 146 -12.19 4.59 1.30
N THR A 147 -11.68 3.86 0.34
CA THR A 147 -12.52 3.37 -0.73
C THR A 147 -13.34 2.25 -0.10
N VAL A 148 -14.53 2.58 0.38
CA VAL A 148 -15.54 1.56 0.69
C VAL A 148 -15.83 0.87 -0.63
N VAL A 149 -15.20 -0.27 -0.86
CA VAL A 149 -15.59 -1.16 -1.93
C VAL A 149 -16.88 -1.83 -1.46
N THR A 150 -17.99 -1.14 -1.63
CA THR A 150 -19.29 -1.77 -1.64
C THR A 150 -19.34 -2.60 -2.92
N PRO A 151 -19.55 -3.92 -2.87
CA PRO A 151 -19.79 -4.70 -4.07
C PRO A 151 -21.20 -4.38 -4.57
N SER A 152 -21.36 -3.26 -5.25
CA SER A 152 -22.59 -2.99 -6.00
C SER A 152 -22.32 -1.94 -7.05
N LYS A 153 -22.28 -2.42 -8.26
CA LYS A 153 -22.17 -1.70 -9.51
C LYS A 153 -23.43 -0.83 -9.67
N THR A 154 -23.35 0.43 -9.30
CA THR A 154 -24.34 1.41 -9.76
C THR A 154 -23.63 2.75 -9.98
N THR A 155 -23.35 3.04 -11.24
CA THR A 155 -22.92 4.36 -11.69
C THR A 155 -24.13 5.27 -11.61
N ILE A 156 -24.18 6.14 -10.61
CA ILE A 156 -25.17 7.23 -10.58
C ILE A 156 -24.52 8.45 -11.25
N THR A 157 -24.84 8.65 -12.49
CA THR A 157 -24.54 9.90 -13.20
C THR A 157 -25.56 10.95 -12.74
N ASN A 158 -25.12 11.93 -11.96
CA ASN A 158 -25.93 13.09 -11.60
C ASN A 158 -26.18 13.94 -12.84
N VAL A 159 -27.31 13.74 -13.49
CA VAL A 159 -27.81 14.64 -14.52
C VAL A 159 -28.60 15.75 -13.84
N LYS A 160 -28.05 16.96 -13.93
CA LYS A 160 -28.70 18.19 -13.48
C LYS A 160 -29.97 18.42 -14.30
N SER A 161 -31.13 18.14 -13.73
CA SER A 161 -32.44 18.34 -14.39
C SER A 161 -32.72 19.83 -14.59
N LYS A 162 -32.74 20.26 -15.83
CA LYS A 162 -33.40 21.48 -16.25
C LYS A 162 -34.85 21.14 -16.56
N LYS A 163 -35.76 21.87 -15.93
CA LYS A 163 -37.21 21.83 -15.96
C LYS A 163 -37.80 21.34 -17.28
N GLY A 164 -38.57 20.23 -17.25
CA GLY A 164 -39.67 19.96 -18.12
C GLY A 164 -39.39 19.21 -19.43
N LYS A 165 -39.20 17.87 -19.34
CA LYS A 165 -39.70 16.93 -20.37
C LYS A 165 -39.52 15.48 -19.89
N LYS A 166 -40.58 14.68 -19.93
CA LYS A 166 -40.55 13.26 -19.60
C LYS A 166 -39.55 12.55 -20.52
N THR A 167 -38.50 11.94 -19.95
CA THR A 167 -37.57 11.09 -20.67
C THR A 167 -37.69 9.67 -20.18
N LYS A 168 -37.96 8.76 -21.07
CA LYS A 168 -38.08 7.31 -20.88
C LYS A 168 -36.68 6.74 -20.60
N ILE A 169 -36.54 6.05 -19.50
CA ILE A 169 -35.27 5.38 -19.11
C ILE A 169 -35.18 4.06 -19.88
N LYS A 170 -34.11 3.89 -20.65
CA LYS A 170 -33.77 2.63 -21.29
C LYS A 170 -32.65 1.98 -20.47
N THR A 171 -32.95 0.86 -19.80
CA THR A 171 -31.98 0.07 -19.06
C THR A 171 -31.30 -0.88 -20.04
N THR A 172 -30.01 -0.76 -20.23
CA THR A 172 -29.21 -1.72 -20.99
C THR A 172 -28.36 -2.51 -20.01
N THR A 173 -28.65 -3.80 -19.89
CA THR A 173 -27.84 -4.77 -19.12
C THR A 173 -26.75 -5.27 -20.06
N VAL A 174 -25.48 -5.13 -19.68
CA VAL A 174 -24.37 -5.79 -20.35
C VAL A 174 -23.86 -6.87 -19.42
N ALA A 175 -23.99 -8.12 -19.86
CA ALA A 175 -23.42 -9.30 -19.24
C ALA A 175 -21.99 -9.53 -19.82
N SER A 176 -21.04 -9.76 -18.97
CA SER A 176 -19.88 -10.67 -19.05
C SER A 176 -18.99 -10.49 -17.84
#